data_5058c2e42b1fc97f44961faaa74df793
#
_entry.id   5058c2e42b1fc97f44961faaa74df793
#
_cell.length_a   1.000
_cell.length_b   1.000
_cell.length_c   1.000
_cell.angle_alpha   90.00
_cell.angle_beta   90.00
_cell.angle_gamma   90.00
#
_symmetry.space_group_name_H-M   'P 1'
#
loop_
_entity.id
_entity.type
_entity.pdbx_description
1 polymer ?
#
loop_
_entity_poly.entity_id
_entity_poly.type
_entity_poly.pdbx_seq_one_letter_code
_entity_poly.pdbx_strand_id
1 'polypeptide(L)'
;MEKKTCLYDKHVALGALMQPFGGFIMPIQYSNITDEHNAVRQHCGVFDVSHMGEVTVKGPDAERYVSHIFTNDVRGAEPGKIFYGMMCYENGGTVDDLLVYKMAENDFFLVINAANIDKDVEWMKSHLESFDVELENRSEYYGQLAVQGPEAEQVVEEVLGLECKDLVFYTTKTIDVAGETIIISRTGYTGEDGFEIYASHAFINEQWDKLMASGRCKPCGLGCRDTLRFEVGLPLYGDELSSEISPVMAGLSMFCKLDKPEFIGKEALAAQKAEGTKQKVVGIELNDRAIPRHGYKVLHEGEVIGEVTTGYHTISSDKSVCMALIDVRFAKLGTELEVQIRKKTFPGVVVKKKFYDKHYKK
;
A
#
# COMPACT_ATOMS: atom_id res chain seq x y z
N MET A 1 -13.15 19.91 -6.53
CA MET A 1 -12.09 20.15 -7.54
C MET A 1 -10.95 19.21 -7.19
N GLU A 2 -10.45 18.43 -8.14
CA GLU A 2 -9.38 17.48 -7.87
C GLU A 2 -8.07 18.21 -7.56
N LYS A 3 -7.32 17.66 -6.60
CA LYS A 3 -6.03 18.21 -6.15
C LYS A 3 -4.93 17.85 -7.15
N LYS A 4 -3.81 18.57 -7.07
CA LYS A 4 -2.58 18.32 -7.84
C LYS A 4 -1.44 18.09 -6.86
N THR A 5 -0.55 17.14 -7.17
CA THR A 5 0.70 17.00 -6.43
C THR A 5 1.68 18.11 -6.80
N CYS A 6 2.75 18.24 -6.04
CA CYS A 6 3.82 19.20 -6.32
C CYS A 6 4.59 18.90 -7.64
N LEU A 7 4.43 17.70 -8.20
CA LEU A 7 5.07 17.26 -9.44
C LEU A 7 4.14 17.28 -10.66
N TYR A 8 2.88 17.72 -10.50
CA TYR A 8 1.88 17.66 -11.56
C TYR A 8 2.36 18.22 -12.91
N ASP A 9 2.93 19.42 -12.91
CA ASP A 9 3.37 20.07 -14.15
C ASP A 9 4.54 19.32 -14.81
N LYS A 10 5.38 18.65 -14.02
CA LYS A 10 6.47 17.79 -14.53
C LYS A 10 5.91 16.52 -15.20
N HIS A 11 4.87 15.93 -14.66
CA HIS A 11 4.19 14.79 -15.28
C HIS A 11 3.59 15.18 -16.63
N VAL A 12 2.90 16.32 -16.68
CA VAL A 12 2.34 16.86 -17.94
C VAL A 12 3.44 17.14 -18.95
N ALA A 13 4.55 17.75 -18.53
CA ALA A 13 5.69 18.04 -19.41
C ALA A 13 6.36 16.76 -19.96
N LEU A 14 6.34 15.66 -19.23
CA LEU A 14 6.82 14.35 -19.67
C LEU A 14 5.80 13.59 -20.53
N GLY A 15 4.62 14.16 -20.80
CA GLY A 15 3.58 13.55 -21.63
C GLY A 15 2.82 12.42 -20.93
N ALA A 16 2.78 12.41 -19.61
CA ALA A 16 2.07 11.39 -18.86
C ALA A 16 0.55 11.40 -19.13
N LEU A 17 -0.06 10.22 -19.19
CA LEU A 17 -1.52 10.08 -19.18
C LEU A 17 -2.04 10.39 -17.78
N MET A 18 -2.63 11.58 -17.62
CA MET A 18 -3.14 12.06 -16.33
C MET A 18 -4.61 11.68 -16.14
N GLN A 19 -4.97 11.09 -14.99
CA GLN A 19 -6.36 10.73 -14.65
C GLN A 19 -6.65 10.97 -13.16
N PRO A 20 -7.93 11.12 -12.77
CA PRO A 20 -8.35 11.17 -11.39
C PRO A 20 -8.02 9.88 -10.62
N PHE A 21 -7.42 10.04 -9.44
CA PHE A 21 -7.17 8.95 -8.51
C PHE A 21 -7.07 9.49 -7.07
N GLY A 22 -7.85 8.93 -6.14
CA GLY A 22 -7.79 9.29 -4.72
C GLY A 22 -8.01 10.77 -4.41
N GLY A 23 -8.80 11.49 -5.24
CA GLY A 23 -9.04 12.93 -5.09
C GLY A 23 -7.98 13.82 -5.75
N PHE A 24 -6.99 13.23 -6.43
CA PHE A 24 -5.92 13.92 -7.15
C PHE A 24 -5.95 13.61 -8.65
N ILE A 25 -5.34 14.46 -9.47
CA ILE A 25 -5.00 14.15 -10.86
C ILE A 25 -3.58 13.55 -10.87
N MET A 26 -3.48 12.26 -11.21
CA MET A 26 -2.24 11.49 -11.10
C MET A 26 -1.79 10.92 -12.46
N PRO A 27 -0.47 10.69 -12.65
CA PRO A 27 0.02 10.01 -13.83
C PRO A 27 -0.31 8.51 -13.74
N ILE A 28 -1.04 8.00 -14.73
CA ILE A 28 -1.35 6.57 -14.85
C ILE A 28 -0.23 5.84 -15.55
N GLN A 29 0.35 6.45 -16.57
CA GLN A 29 1.53 5.96 -17.30
C GLN A 29 2.22 7.10 -18.06
N TYR A 30 3.51 6.94 -18.34
CA TYR A 30 4.31 7.85 -19.17
C TYR A 30 4.58 7.25 -20.54
N SER A 31 5.00 6.00 -20.60
CA SER A 31 5.19 5.24 -21.85
C SER A 31 4.08 4.20 -22.02
N ASN A 32 4.23 3.07 -21.39
CA ASN A 32 3.20 2.05 -21.24
C ASN A 32 3.43 1.27 -19.96
N ILE A 33 2.36 0.66 -19.43
CA ILE A 33 2.37 -0.04 -18.14
C ILE A 33 3.41 -1.17 -18.12
N THR A 34 3.55 -1.92 -19.22
CA THR A 34 4.47 -3.07 -19.28
C THR A 34 5.92 -2.66 -19.16
N ASP A 35 6.34 -1.61 -19.89
CA ASP A 35 7.72 -1.12 -19.86
C ASP A 35 8.07 -0.51 -18.50
N GLU A 36 7.12 0.21 -17.88
CA GLU A 36 7.30 0.79 -16.56
C GLU A 36 7.38 -0.30 -15.49
N HIS A 37 6.50 -1.30 -15.55
CA HIS A 37 6.53 -2.48 -14.69
C HIS A 37 7.89 -3.21 -14.77
N ASN A 38 8.36 -3.48 -15.99
CA ASN A 38 9.63 -4.15 -16.21
C ASN A 38 10.83 -3.33 -15.74
N ALA A 39 10.78 -1.99 -15.86
CA ALA A 39 11.82 -1.14 -15.32
C ALA A 39 11.96 -1.29 -13.80
N VAL A 40 10.85 -1.38 -13.07
CA VAL A 40 10.86 -1.63 -11.63
C VAL A 40 11.35 -3.04 -11.29
N ARG A 41 10.94 -4.06 -12.06
CA ARG A 41 11.37 -5.45 -11.81
C ARG A 41 12.86 -5.68 -12.11
N GLN A 42 13.43 -4.99 -13.09
CA GLN A 42 14.76 -5.31 -13.62
C GLN A 42 15.82 -4.25 -13.32
N HIS A 43 15.42 -3.00 -13.07
CA HIS A 43 16.30 -1.84 -12.91
C HIS A 43 15.86 -0.93 -11.77
N CYS A 44 15.33 0.26 -12.13
CA CYS A 44 14.85 1.26 -11.18
C CYS A 44 13.70 2.06 -11.79
N GLY A 45 12.61 2.19 -11.04
CA GLY A 45 11.50 3.09 -11.33
C GLY A 45 11.27 4.08 -10.20
N VAL A 46 10.74 5.26 -10.50
CA VAL A 46 10.30 6.25 -9.53
C VAL A 46 8.83 6.59 -9.71
N PHE A 47 8.12 6.62 -8.62
CA PHE A 47 6.72 7.02 -8.53
C PHE A 47 6.58 8.31 -7.74
N ASP A 48 5.79 9.24 -8.26
CA ASP A 48 5.19 10.28 -7.43
C ASP A 48 4.07 9.65 -6.60
N VAL A 49 4.24 9.66 -5.30
CA VAL A 49 3.23 9.20 -4.35
C VAL A 49 2.84 10.31 -3.35
N SER A 50 3.10 11.57 -3.73
CA SER A 50 2.77 12.79 -2.95
C SER A 50 1.26 13.02 -2.78
N HIS A 51 0.43 12.14 -3.29
CA HIS A 51 -1.02 12.12 -3.03
C HIS A 51 -1.38 11.39 -1.74
N MET A 52 -0.46 10.62 -1.17
CA MET A 52 -0.66 9.96 0.12
C MET A 52 -0.86 11.00 1.23
N GLY A 53 -1.40 10.55 2.36
CA GLY A 53 -1.57 11.40 3.54
C GLY A 53 -0.49 11.14 4.58
N GLU A 54 0.04 12.22 5.17
CA GLU A 54 1.02 12.17 6.24
C GLU A 54 0.46 12.81 7.49
N VAL A 55 0.47 12.05 8.60
CA VAL A 55 -0.03 12.50 9.89
C VAL A 55 1.06 12.33 10.95
N THR A 56 1.31 13.36 11.74
CA THR A 56 2.20 13.26 12.89
C THR A 56 1.39 13.10 14.18
N VAL A 57 1.88 12.24 15.08
CA VAL A 57 1.32 12.02 16.42
C VAL A 57 2.45 12.14 17.41
N LYS A 58 2.41 13.20 18.27
CA LYS A 58 3.46 13.52 19.23
C LYS A 58 2.87 13.75 20.60
N GLY A 59 3.63 13.48 21.64
CA GLY A 59 3.23 13.76 23.02
C GLY A 59 3.42 12.60 23.97
N PRO A 60 3.24 12.83 25.29
CA PRO A 60 3.51 11.83 26.33
C PRO A 60 2.74 10.52 26.13
N ASP A 61 1.55 10.58 25.55
CA ASP A 61 0.71 9.42 25.29
C ASP A 61 0.77 8.90 23.83
N ALA A 62 1.70 9.36 22.99
CA ALA A 62 1.72 9.04 21.56
C ALA A 62 1.78 7.53 21.29
N GLU A 63 2.66 6.78 21.99
CA GLU A 63 2.75 5.32 21.82
C GLU A 63 1.47 4.63 22.25
N ARG A 64 0.87 5.04 23.38
CA ARG A 64 -0.38 4.50 23.89
C ARG A 64 -1.55 4.77 22.93
N TYR A 65 -1.63 5.99 22.40
CA TYR A 65 -2.65 6.38 21.44
C TYR A 65 -2.51 5.61 20.11
N VAL A 66 -1.32 5.59 19.52
CA VAL A 66 -1.07 4.83 18.29
C VAL A 66 -1.35 3.35 18.49
N SER A 67 -0.95 2.78 19.63
CA SER A 67 -1.31 1.40 19.97
C SER A 67 -2.81 1.18 20.09
N HIS A 68 -3.58 2.16 20.55
CA HIS A 68 -5.04 2.06 20.68
C HIS A 68 -5.76 2.06 19.32
N ILE A 69 -5.33 2.87 18.37
CA ILE A 69 -6.00 2.99 17.05
C ILE A 69 -5.48 2.01 16.00
N PHE A 70 -4.39 1.29 16.25
CA PHE A 70 -3.66 0.50 15.26
C PHE A 70 -3.61 -0.98 15.63
N THR A 71 -3.83 -1.87 14.67
CA THR A 71 -3.91 -3.32 14.92
C THR A 71 -2.57 -3.98 15.22
N ASN A 72 -1.46 -3.46 14.68
CA ASN A 72 -0.11 -3.99 14.96
C ASN A 72 0.43 -3.43 16.28
N ASP A 73 1.52 -3.98 16.78
CA ASP A 73 2.10 -3.62 18.07
C ASP A 73 3.32 -2.72 17.90
N VAL A 74 3.19 -1.47 18.33
CA VAL A 74 4.28 -0.47 18.29
C VAL A 74 4.95 -0.28 19.66
N ARG A 75 4.41 -0.91 20.71
CA ARG A 75 4.85 -0.71 22.09
C ARG A 75 6.28 -1.17 22.31
N GLY A 76 7.08 -0.34 22.94
CA GLY A 76 8.46 -0.63 23.26
C GLY A 76 9.37 -0.86 22.04
N ALA A 77 8.91 -0.48 20.84
CA ALA A 77 9.76 -0.56 19.66
C ALA A 77 10.84 0.54 19.70
N GLU A 78 12.01 0.23 19.17
CA GLU A 78 13.06 1.23 19.00
C GLU A 78 12.72 2.26 17.93
N PRO A 79 13.14 3.53 18.07
CA PRO A 79 13.06 4.50 17.00
C PRO A 79 13.68 4.00 15.69
N GLY A 80 13.11 4.42 14.56
CA GLY A 80 13.52 3.96 13.24
C GLY A 80 12.80 2.69 12.76
N LYS A 81 11.91 2.09 13.56
CA LYS A 81 11.07 0.95 13.13
C LYS A 81 9.82 1.41 12.42
N ILE A 82 9.40 0.61 11.45
CA ILE A 82 8.17 0.83 10.68
C ILE A 82 7.26 -0.39 10.85
N PHE A 83 5.97 -0.12 10.94
CA PHE A 83 4.93 -1.14 11.08
C PHE A 83 3.87 -0.95 10.01
N TYR A 84 3.48 -2.03 9.35
CA TYR A 84 2.25 -2.09 8.56
C TYR A 84 1.13 -2.67 9.40
N GLY A 85 -0.05 -2.13 9.27
CA GLY A 85 -1.26 -2.62 9.93
C GLY A 85 -2.46 -1.80 9.52
N MET A 86 -3.54 -1.93 10.28
CA MET A 86 -4.81 -1.31 9.96
C MET A 86 -5.36 -0.50 11.14
N MET A 87 -6.14 0.51 10.85
CA MET A 87 -7.16 1.05 11.74
C MET A 87 -8.47 0.33 11.45
N CYS A 88 -9.22 -0.05 12.48
CA CYS A 88 -10.46 -0.79 12.34
C CYS A 88 -11.60 -0.10 13.08
N TYR A 89 -12.82 -0.28 12.58
CA TYR A 89 -14.05 0.01 13.33
C TYR A 89 -14.27 -1.07 14.41
N GLU A 90 -15.15 -0.79 15.38
CA GLU A 90 -15.48 -1.72 16.46
C GLU A 90 -16.01 -3.07 15.94
N ASN A 91 -16.69 -3.09 14.79
CA ASN A 91 -17.19 -4.30 14.13
C ASN A 91 -16.12 -5.11 13.39
N GLY A 92 -14.86 -4.62 13.39
CA GLY A 92 -13.71 -5.24 12.72
C GLY A 92 -13.57 -4.89 11.24
N GLY A 93 -14.45 -4.09 10.65
CA GLY A 93 -14.27 -3.51 9.32
C GLY A 93 -13.04 -2.59 9.29
N THR A 94 -12.40 -2.45 8.15
CA THR A 94 -11.18 -1.66 8.00
C THR A 94 -11.52 -0.18 7.81
N VAL A 95 -10.97 0.70 8.64
CA VAL A 95 -10.99 2.15 8.44
C VAL A 95 -9.99 2.52 7.34
N ASP A 96 -8.74 2.09 7.51
CA ASP A 96 -7.67 2.18 6.50
C ASP A 96 -6.53 1.22 6.83
N ASP A 97 -5.67 0.92 5.86
CA ASP A 97 -4.38 0.28 6.06
C ASP A 97 -3.26 1.30 5.88
N LEU A 98 -2.27 1.26 6.76
CA LEU A 98 -1.28 2.32 6.86
C LEU A 98 0.09 1.82 7.28
N LEU A 99 1.10 2.66 7.03
CA LEU A 99 2.43 2.52 7.63
C LEU A 99 2.54 3.45 8.85
N VAL A 100 3.06 2.92 9.95
CA VAL A 100 3.37 3.65 11.18
C VAL A 100 4.88 3.63 11.40
N TYR A 101 5.48 4.80 11.40
CA TYR A 101 6.91 5.03 11.62
C TYR A 101 7.12 5.49 13.05
N LYS A 102 7.95 4.81 13.82
CA LYS A 102 8.39 5.32 15.12
C LYS A 102 9.63 6.20 14.93
N MET A 103 9.43 7.51 14.96
CA MET A 103 10.49 8.49 14.71
C MET A 103 11.35 8.72 15.95
N ALA A 104 10.70 8.77 17.13
CA ALA A 104 11.33 8.87 18.44
C ALA A 104 10.44 8.20 19.50
N GLU A 105 10.81 8.29 20.77
CA GLU A 105 10.05 7.65 21.88
C GLU A 105 8.56 8.01 21.86
N ASN A 106 8.25 9.30 21.70
CA ASN A 106 6.88 9.82 21.69
C ASN A 106 6.57 10.62 20.41
N ASP A 107 7.12 10.17 19.28
CA ASP A 107 6.94 10.80 17.98
C ASP A 107 6.70 9.73 16.91
N PHE A 108 5.53 9.78 16.28
CA PHE A 108 5.12 8.86 15.23
C PHE A 108 4.73 9.63 13.97
N PHE A 109 5.07 9.03 12.83
CA PHE A 109 4.70 9.51 11.51
C PHE A 109 3.89 8.40 10.82
N LEU A 110 2.66 8.73 10.44
CA LEU A 110 1.69 7.80 9.86
C LEU A 110 1.49 8.15 8.39
N VAL A 111 1.53 7.13 7.51
CA VAL A 111 1.28 7.29 6.08
C VAL A 111 0.00 6.55 5.73
N ILE A 112 -1.03 7.31 5.32
CA ILE A 112 -2.40 6.86 5.07
C ILE A 112 -2.78 7.00 3.60
N ASN A 113 -3.82 6.27 3.16
CA ASN A 113 -4.25 6.27 1.77
C ASN A 113 -4.88 7.60 1.34
N ALA A 114 -4.55 8.06 0.13
CA ALA A 114 -4.97 9.34 -0.44
C ALA A 114 -6.49 9.59 -0.38
N ALA A 115 -7.28 8.61 -0.80
CA ALA A 115 -8.74 8.72 -0.82
C ALA A 115 -9.37 8.80 0.58
N ASN A 116 -8.62 8.44 1.62
CA ASN A 116 -9.10 8.32 2.99
C ASN A 116 -8.62 9.46 3.91
N ILE A 117 -7.76 10.38 3.45
CA ILE A 117 -7.10 11.39 4.30
C ILE A 117 -8.09 12.09 5.23
N ASP A 118 -9.14 12.68 4.69
CA ASP A 118 -10.10 13.46 5.50
C ASP A 118 -10.84 12.56 6.50
N LYS A 119 -11.32 11.39 6.03
CA LYS A 119 -12.01 10.39 6.86
C LYS A 119 -11.11 9.87 7.98
N ASP A 120 -9.87 9.55 7.66
CA ASP A 120 -8.93 8.97 8.63
C ASP A 120 -8.50 9.98 9.68
N VAL A 121 -8.21 11.21 9.28
CA VAL A 121 -7.86 12.30 10.21
C VAL A 121 -9.04 12.61 11.13
N GLU A 122 -10.27 12.64 10.62
CA GLU A 122 -11.48 12.82 11.44
C GLU A 122 -11.67 11.66 12.42
N TRP A 123 -11.55 10.42 11.91
CA TRP A 123 -11.66 9.21 12.74
C TRP A 123 -10.58 9.19 13.83
N MET A 124 -9.32 9.46 13.51
CA MET A 124 -8.24 9.55 14.49
C MET A 124 -8.52 10.62 15.54
N LYS A 125 -8.97 11.82 15.14
CA LYS A 125 -9.31 12.90 16.08
C LYS A 125 -10.47 12.55 17.01
N SER A 126 -11.43 11.76 16.56
CA SER A 126 -12.57 11.33 17.39
C SER A 126 -12.17 10.38 18.53
N HIS A 127 -10.95 9.86 18.53
CA HIS A 127 -10.41 8.94 19.53
C HIS A 127 -9.28 9.54 20.39
N LEU A 128 -9.22 10.89 20.47
CA LEU A 128 -8.17 11.59 21.23
C LEU A 128 -8.50 11.85 22.70
N GLU A 129 -9.78 11.79 23.11
CA GLU A 129 -10.27 12.36 24.39
C GLU A 129 -9.51 11.92 25.66
N SER A 130 -8.84 10.78 25.65
CA SER A 130 -8.14 10.22 26.81
C SER A 130 -6.61 10.27 26.69
N PHE A 131 -6.08 11.00 25.69
CA PHE A 131 -4.65 10.98 25.38
C PHE A 131 -4.07 12.38 25.31
N ASP A 132 -2.92 12.58 25.96
CA ASP A 132 -2.12 13.81 25.84
C ASP A 132 -1.21 13.70 24.62
N VAL A 133 -1.79 14.01 23.45
CA VAL A 133 -1.11 13.95 22.14
C VAL A 133 -1.50 15.13 21.26
N GLU A 134 -0.55 15.57 20.45
CA GLU A 134 -0.75 16.45 19.31
C GLU A 134 -0.84 15.61 18.03
N LEU A 135 -1.98 15.66 17.34
CA LEU A 135 -2.21 15.02 16.06
C LEU A 135 -2.36 16.08 14.97
N GLU A 136 -1.46 16.08 14.02
CA GLU A 136 -1.43 17.06 12.93
C GLU A 136 -1.42 16.38 11.55
N ASN A 137 -2.34 16.80 10.68
CA ASN A 137 -2.29 16.44 9.27
C ASN A 137 -1.23 17.31 8.56
N ARG A 138 -0.18 16.68 8.08
CA ARG A 138 0.97 17.31 7.41
C ARG A 138 1.01 17.03 5.91
N SER A 139 -0.04 16.44 5.34
CA SER A 139 -0.10 16.03 3.93
C SER A 139 0.15 17.17 2.93
N GLU A 140 -0.18 18.42 3.31
CA GLU A 140 0.09 19.58 2.44
C GLU A 140 1.55 20.04 2.44
N TYR A 141 2.33 19.61 3.44
CA TYR A 141 3.76 19.95 3.55
C TYR A 141 4.64 18.96 2.80
N TYR A 142 4.34 17.66 2.93
CA TYR A 142 5.16 16.61 2.37
C TYR A 142 4.84 16.35 0.89
N GLY A 143 5.91 16.20 0.10
CA GLY A 143 5.88 15.41 -1.11
C GLY A 143 6.56 14.08 -0.83
N GLN A 144 6.24 13.07 -1.63
CA GLN A 144 6.74 11.72 -1.46
C GLN A 144 7.17 11.10 -2.79
N LEU A 145 8.41 10.56 -2.84
CA LEU A 145 8.90 9.75 -3.94
C LEU A 145 9.08 8.30 -3.48
N ALA A 146 8.66 7.34 -4.30
CA ALA A 146 9.02 5.93 -4.14
C ALA A 146 9.99 5.52 -5.25
N VAL A 147 11.25 5.26 -4.89
CA VAL A 147 12.32 4.80 -5.79
C VAL A 147 12.47 3.30 -5.60
N GLN A 148 12.11 2.50 -6.63
CA GLN A 148 11.85 1.08 -6.48
C GLN A 148 12.57 0.25 -7.56
N GLY A 149 13.09 -0.90 -7.19
CA GLY A 149 13.74 -1.86 -8.07
C GLY A 149 15.11 -2.30 -7.56
N PRO A 150 15.75 -3.31 -8.19
CA PRO A 150 17.02 -3.86 -7.73
C PRO A 150 18.18 -2.85 -7.71
N GLU A 151 18.11 -1.78 -8.49
CA GLU A 151 19.13 -0.71 -8.55
C GLU A 151 18.77 0.50 -7.66
N ALA A 152 17.65 0.46 -6.93
CA ALA A 152 17.15 1.61 -6.16
C ALA A 152 18.15 2.13 -5.13
N GLU A 153 18.83 1.25 -4.37
CA GLU A 153 19.85 1.63 -3.39
C GLU A 153 20.97 2.46 -4.04
N GLN A 154 21.48 1.98 -5.18
CA GLN A 154 22.55 2.66 -5.91
C GLN A 154 22.08 3.99 -6.48
N VAL A 155 20.86 4.06 -7.01
CA VAL A 155 20.28 5.30 -7.55
C VAL A 155 20.08 6.34 -6.45
N VAL A 156 19.55 5.95 -5.30
CA VAL A 156 19.34 6.86 -4.16
C VAL A 156 20.66 7.44 -3.66
N GLU A 157 21.69 6.61 -3.53
CA GLU A 157 23.00 7.11 -3.04
C GLU A 157 23.76 7.92 -4.09
N GLU A 158 23.88 7.44 -5.31
CA GLU A 158 24.75 8.05 -6.32
C GLU A 158 24.09 9.22 -7.06
N VAL A 159 22.77 9.21 -7.24
CA VAL A 159 22.04 10.27 -7.95
C VAL A 159 21.49 11.32 -7.00
N LEU A 160 20.84 10.86 -5.90
CA LEU A 160 20.23 11.78 -4.94
C LEU A 160 21.19 12.23 -3.83
N GLY A 161 22.28 11.49 -3.61
CA GLY A 161 23.25 11.77 -2.54
C GLY A 161 22.71 11.49 -1.14
N LEU A 162 21.69 10.61 -1.02
CA LEU A 162 21.07 10.26 0.25
C LEU A 162 21.64 8.91 0.74
N GLU A 163 22.32 8.92 1.88
CA GLU A 163 22.83 7.70 2.48
C GLU A 163 21.67 6.77 2.91
N CYS A 164 21.64 5.54 2.39
CA CYS A 164 20.55 4.59 2.67
C CYS A 164 20.98 3.13 2.87
N LYS A 165 22.26 2.80 2.70
CA LYS A 165 22.79 1.40 2.81
C LYS A 165 22.62 0.74 4.17
N ASP A 166 22.59 1.53 5.23
CA ASP A 166 22.40 1.09 6.62
C ASP A 166 20.94 0.75 6.94
N LEU A 167 19.98 1.18 6.11
CA LEU A 167 18.59 0.84 6.29
C LEU A 167 18.34 -0.62 5.88
N VAL A 168 17.63 -1.34 6.74
CA VAL A 168 17.06 -2.66 6.43
C VAL A 168 15.56 -2.52 6.14
N PHE A 169 14.96 -3.53 5.54
CA PHE A 169 13.54 -3.49 5.20
C PHE A 169 12.66 -3.15 6.41
N TYR A 170 11.74 -2.21 6.27
CA TYR A 170 10.87 -1.66 7.31
C TYR A 170 11.65 -0.89 8.41
N THR A 171 12.68 -0.15 8.00
CA THR A 171 13.31 0.85 8.86
C THR A 171 13.38 2.21 8.17
N THR A 172 13.50 3.25 9.00
CA THR A 172 13.57 4.65 8.58
C THR A 172 14.64 5.39 9.36
N LYS A 173 15.11 6.49 8.77
CA LYS A 173 15.89 7.51 9.46
C LYS A 173 15.59 8.89 8.90
N THR A 174 16.04 9.90 9.61
CA THR A 174 16.06 11.28 9.11
C THR A 174 17.47 11.65 8.66
N ILE A 175 17.58 12.46 7.61
CA ILE A 175 18.82 13.02 7.08
C ILE A 175 18.63 14.53 6.96
N ASP A 176 19.59 15.29 7.44
CA ASP A 176 19.61 16.74 7.24
C ASP A 176 20.38 17.09 5.95
N VAL A 177 19.68 17.73 5.02
CA VAL A 177 20.24 18.18 3.75
C VAL A 177 19.99 19.69 3.61
N ALA A 178 21.04 20.47 3.62
CA ALA A 178 20.98 21.95 3.48
C ALA A 178 20.02 22.63 4.48
N GLY A 179 19.85 22.06 5.67
CA GLY A 179 18.96 22.59 6.72
C GLY A 179 17.51 22.15 6.63
N GLU A 180 17.20 21.20 5.75
CA GLU A 180 15.91 20.53 5.67
C GLU A 180 16.03 19.08 6.17
N THR A 181 15.11 18.66 7.04
CA THR A 181 15.03 17.29 7.54
C THR A 181 14.24 16.41 6.55
N ILE A 182 14.91 15.42 6.00
CA ILE A 182 14.36 14.45 5.06
C ILE A 182 14.09 13.13 5.81
N ILE A 183 12.91 12.56 5.62
CA ILE A 183 12.62 11.21 6.10
C ILE A 183 12.87 10.25 4.93
N ILE A 184 13.70 9.23 5.16
CA ILE A 184 13.94 8.16 4.19
C ILE A 184 13.68 6.81 4.85
N SER A 185 12.97 5.93 4.14
CA SER A 185 12.66 4.58 4.60
C SER A 185 12.99 3.54 3.54
N ARG A 186 13.34 2.32 3.99
CA ARG A 186 13.45 1.17 3.09
C ARG A 186 12.12 0.42 3.09
N THR A 187 11.21 0.95 2.29
CA THR A 187 9.82 0.51 2.12
C THR A 187 9.41 0.59 0.66
N GLY A 188 8.23 0.07 0.34
CA GLY A 188 7.66 0.15 -1.00
C GLY A 188 6.44 -0.74 -1.17
N TYR A 189 5.78 -0.59 -2.32
CA TYR A 189 4.53 -1.25 -2.66
C TYR A 189 4.64 -2.08 -3.96
N THR A 190 5.84 -2.56 -4.27
CA THR A 190 6.16 -3.20 -5.56
C THR A 190 6.56 -4.66 -5.44
N GLY A 191 7.01 -5.09 -4.27
CA GLY A 191 7.63 -6.39 -4.05
C GLY A 191 9.13 -6.43 -4.35
N GLU A 192 9.68 -5.36 -4.95
CA GLU A 192 11.11 -5.16 -5.13
C GLU A 192 11.69 -4.35 -3.96
N ASP A 193 13.01 -4.36 -3.84
CA ASP A 193 13.74 -3.46 -2.95
C ASP A 193 13.51 -2.00 -3.35
N GLY A 194 13.54 -1.09 -2.38
CA GLY A 194 13.31 0.31 -2.67
C GLY A 194 13.19 1.19 -1.45
N PHE A 195 13.07 2.49 -1.73
CA PHE A 195 13.05 3.54 -0.72
C PHE A 195 11.89 4.49 -0.98
N GLU A 196 11.34 5.00 0.13
CA GLU A 196 10.38 6.10 0.10
C GLU A 196 11.00 7.31 0.79
N ILE A 197 10.88 8.48 0.17
CA ILE A 197 11.52 9.73 0.56
C ILE A 197 10.42 10.76 0.76
N TYR A 198 10.36 11.34 1.97
CA TYR A 198 9.38 12.36 2.37
C TYR A 198 10.12 13.65 2.71
N ALA A 199 9.74 14.74 2.06
CA ALA A 199 10.37 16.05 2.26
C ALA A 199 9.44 17.17 1.80
N SER A 200 9.90 18.43 1.89
CA SER A 200 9.16 19.56 1.32
C SER A 200 8.93 19.40 -0.18
N HIS A 201 7.91 20.05 -0.69
CA HIS A 201 7.62 20.06 -2.13
C HIS A 201 8.81 20.59 -2.96
N ALA A 202 9.58 21.55 -2.43
CA ALA A 202 10.74 22.09 -3.12
C ALA A 202 11.84 21.03 -3.28
N PHE A 203 12.15 20.31 -2.20
CA PHE A 203 13.13 19.22 -2.21
C PHE A 203 12.71 18.09 -3.15
N ILE A 204 11.46 17.64 -3.06
CA ILE A 204 10.92 16.57 -3.93
C ILE A 204 11.01 16.96 -5.41
N ASN A 205 10.72 18.20 -5.75
CA ASN A 205 10.88 18.70 -7.11
C ASN A 205 12.33 18.64 -7.61
N GLU A 206 13.28 19.02 -6.76
CA GLU A 206 14.72 18.93 -7.08
C GLU A 206 15.18 17.49 -7.28
N GLN A 207 14.76 16.57 -6.36
CA GLN A 207 15.14 15.17 -6.48
C GLN A 207 14.53 14.49 -7.71
N TRP A 208 13.29 14.84 -8.06
CA TRP A 208 12.68 14.39 -9.31
C TRP A 208 13.51 14.80 -10.55
N ASP A 209 13.94 16.06 -10.60
CA ASP A 209 14.76 16.55 -11.73
C ASP A 209 16.10 15.82 -11.81
N LYS A 210 16.77 15.57 -10.68
CA LYS A 210 18.00 14.77 -10.63
C LYS A 210 17.80 13.36 -11.18
N LEU A 211 16.72 12.68 -10.75
CA LEU A 211 16.38 11.33 -11.24
C LEU A 211 16.14 11.34 -12.75
N MET A 212 15.34 12.27 -13.26
CA MET A 212 15.07 12.37 -14.69
C MET A 212 16.32 12.70 -15.51
N ALA A 213 17.15 13.64 -15.05
CA ALA A 213 18.39 14.01 -15.72
C ALA A 213 19.43 12.89 -15.74
N SER A 214 19.44 12.03 -14.74
CA SER A 214 20.39 10.92 -14.62
C SER A 214 20.19 9.82 -15.68
N GLY A 215 18.97 9.65 -16.18
CA GLY A 215 18.57 8.56 -17.06
C GLY A 215 18.62 7.16 -16.41
N ARG A 216 18.91 7.06 -15.10
CA ARG A 216 19.05 5.78 -14.37
C ARG A 216 17.76 5.30 -13.72
N CYS A 217 16.72 6.13 -13.70
CA CYS A 217 15.44 5.80 -13.11
C CYS A 217 14.31 6.16 -14.07
N LYS A 218 13.40 5.22 -14.28
CA LYS A 218 12.26 5.44 -15.19
C LYS A 218 11.10 6.05 -14.42
N PRO A 219 10.44 7.13 -14.90
CA PRO A 219 9.21 7.58 -14.31
C PRO A 219 8.12 6.53 -14.53
N CYS A 220 7.39 6.20 -13.48
CA CYS A 220 6.40 5.15 -13.45
C CYS A 220 5.07 5.68 -12.91
N GLY A 221 3.96 5.33 -13.58
CA GLY A 221 2.62 5.76 -13.21
C GLY A 221 1.89 4.76 -12.31
N LEU A 222 0.70 5.16 -11.87
CA LEU A 222 -0.14 4.34 -10.99
C LEU A 222 -0.61 3.04 -11.64
N GLY A 223 -0.67 2.99 -13.00
CA GLY A 223 -1.03 1.77 -13.71
C GLY A 223 -0.05 0.63 -13.45
N CYS A 224 1.26 0.89 -13.55
CA CYS A 224 2.23 -0.15 -13.23
C CYS A 224 2.40 -0.36 -11.71
N ARG A 225 2.19 0.67 -10.87
CA ARG A 225 2.14 0.51 -9.41
C ARG A 225 1.08 -0.53 -9.01
N ASP A 226 -0.09 -0.50 -9.64
CA ASP A 226 -1.16 -1.46 -9.36
C ASP A 226 -0.82 -2.88 -9.85
N THR A 227 -0.24 -3.03 -11.05
CA THR A 227 0.18 -4.36 -11.51
C THR A 227 1.30 -4.96 -10.65
N LEU A 228 2.24 -4.13 -10.18
CA LEU A 228 3.36 -4.56 -9.31
C LEU A 228 2.87 -5.05 -7.93
N ARG A 229 2.03 -4.22 -7.24
CA ARG A 229 1.51 -4.58 -5.91
C ARG A 229 0.67 -5.84 -5.96
N PHE A 230 -0.17 -5.95 -7.00
CA PHE A 230 -1.08 -7.06 -7.19
C PHE A 230 -0.34 -8.39 -7.35
N GLU A 231 0.73 -8.43 -8.17
CA GLU A 231 1.50 -9.65 -8.40
C GLU A 231 2.12 -10.22 -7.12
N VAL A 232 2.45 -9.39 -6.15
CA VAL A 232 2.99 -9.82 -4.85
C VAL A 232 1.94 -9.94 -3.75
N GLY A 233 0.66 -9.78 -4.11
CA GLY A 233 -0.49 -9.98 -3.22
C GLY A 233 -0.64 -8.91 -2.14
N LEU A 234 -0.19 -7.67 -2.39
CA LEU A 234 -0.45 -6.54 -1.50
C LEU A 234 -1.88 -6.02 -1.73
N PRO A 235 -2.64 -5.75 -0.66
CA PRO A 235 -4.02 -5.25 -0.77
C PRO A 235 -4.05 -3.80 -1.23
N LEU A 236 -5.20 -3.38 -1.76
CA LEU A 236 -5.57 -1.99 -1.97
C LEU A 236 -6.86 -1.72 -1.20
N TYR A 237 -6.89 -0.63 -0.41
CA TYR A 237 -8.13 -0.18 0.23
C TYR A 237 -9.17 0.22 -0.83
N GLY A 238 -10.39 -0.26 -0.65
CA GLY A 238 -11.46 -0.17 -1.64
C GLY A 238 -11.65 -1.45 -2.46
N ASP A 239 -10.62 -2.29 -2.57
CA ASP A 239 -10.66 -3.58 -3.26
C ASP A 239 -10.60 -4.76 -2.28
N GLU A 240 -9.45 -5.00 -1.62
CA GLU A 240 -9.23 -6.13 -0.69
C GLU A 240 -9.49 -5.76 0.77
N LEU A 241 -9.57 -4.49 1.10
CA LEU A 241 -9.90 -3.94 2.41
C LEU A 241 -10.96 -2.86 2.27
N SER A 242 -11.91 -2.79 3.21
CA SER A 242 -12.94 -1.76 3.26
C SER A 242 -13.64 -1.78 4.62
N SER A 243 -14.62 -0.89 4.84
CA SER A 243 -15.49 -0.95 6.02
C SER A 243 -16.24 -2.28 6.18
N GLU A 244 -16.41 -3.03 5.08
CA GLU A 244 -17.09 -4.33 5.06
C GLU A 244 -16.11 -5.51 5.02
N ILE A 245 -14.86 -5.27 4.65
CA ILE A 245 -13.82 -6.31 4.53
C ILE A 245 -12.79 -6.10 5.64
N SER A 246 -12.81 -7.02 6.61
CA SER A 246 -11.87 -6.98 7.73
C SER A 246 -10.48 -7.49 7.34
N PRO A 247 -9.43 -7.16 8.13
CA PRO A 247 -8.10 -7.75 7.97
C PRO A 247 -8.09 -9.28 8.01
N VAL A 248 -8.98 -9.90 8.78
CA VAL A 248 -9.11 -11.37 8.87
C VAL A 248 -9.65 -11.94 7.57
N MET A 249 -10.71 -11.34 7.01
CA MET A 249 -11.25 -11.71 5.69
C MET A 249 -10.22 -11.53 4.58
N ALA A 250 -9.43 -10.46 4.64
CA ALA A 250 -8.35 -10.18 3.69
C ALA A 250 -7.13 -11.12 3.85
N GLY A 251 -7.08 -11.95 4.91
CA GLY A 251 -5.94 -12.83 5.20
C GLY A 251 -4.71 -12.10 5.71
N LEU A 252 -4.92 -10.97 6.40
CA LEU A 252 -3.90 -10.08 6.97
C LEU A 252 -3.85 -10.16 8.50
N SER A 253 -4.46 -11.19 9.10
CA SER A 253 -4.55 -11.37 10.56
C SER A 253 -3.18 -11.41 11.26
N MET A 254 -2.08 -11.65 10.55
CA MET A 254 -0.72 -11.59 11.09
C MET A 254 -0.31 -10.19 11.56
N PHE A 255 -0.96 -9.13 10.99
CA PHE A 255 -0.76 -7.74 11.38
C PHE A 255 -1.75 -7.28 12.46
N CYS A 256 -2.64 -8.17 12.92
CA CYS A 256 -3.55 -7.91 14.03
C CYS A 256 -3.02 -8.61 15.29
N LYS A 257 -2.35 -7.86 16.16
CA LYS A 257 -1.71 -8.39 17.38
C LYS A 257 -2.76 -8.51 18.51
N LEU A 258 -3.53 -9.58 18.48
CA LEU A 258 -4.63 -9.85 19.41
C LEU A 258 -4.16 -10.10 20.86
N ASP A 259 -2.89 -10.30 21.10
CA ASP A 259 -2.24 -10.39 22.40
C ASP A 259 -1.98 -9.01 23.05
N LYS A 260 -2.12 -7.90 22.30
CA LYS A 260 -2.13 -6.56 22.89
C LYS A 260 -3.28 -6.42 23.90
N PRO A 261 -3.14 -5.56 24.93
CA PRO A 261 -4.21 -5.32 25.90
C PRO A 261 -5.51 -4.89 25.22
N GLU A 262 -5.43 -3.87 24.37
CA GLU A 262 -6.60 -3.32 23.68
C GLU A 262 -6.19 -2.63 22.36
N PHE A 263 -7.12 -2.56 21.43
CA PHE A 263 -7.18 -1.65 20.29
C PHE A 263 -8.58 -1.69 19.69
N ILE A 264 -8.96 -0.67 18.95
CA ILE A 264 -10.32 -0.57 18.38
C ILE A 264 -10.54 -1.71 17.37
N GLY A 265 -11.65 -2.45 17.53
CA GLY A 265 -11.99 -3.62 16.71
C GLY A 265 -11.39 -4.94 17.16
N LYS A 266 -10.58 -4.97 18.24
CA LYS A 266 -9.90 -6.17 18.71
C LYS A 266 -10.87 -7.34 18.98
N GLU A 267 -11.98 -7.10 19.68
CA GLU A 267 -12.93 -8.16 20.04
C GLU A 267 -13.56 -8.80 18.80
N ALA A 268 -13.98 -7.97 17.84
CA ALA A 268 -14.56 -8.46 16.60
C ALA A 268 -13.54 -9.27 15.77
N LEU A 269 -12.29 -8.80 15.67
CA LEU A 269 -11.23 -9.51 14.96
C LEU A 269 -10.84 -10.82 15.67
N ALA A 270 -10.86 -10.84 17.00
CA ALA A 270 -10.61 -12.05 17.78
C ALA A 270 -11.71 -13.09 17.56
N ALA A 271 -12.98 -12.67 17.57
CA ALA A 271 -14.11 -13.54 17.24
C ALA A 271 -14.01 -14.09 15.83
N GLN A 272 -13.76 -13.25 14.84
CA GLN A 272 -13.56 -13.67 13.43
C GLN A 272 -12.41 -14.69 13.28
N LYS A 273 -11.31 -14.51 14.04
CA LYS A 273 -10.18 -15.45 13.99
C LYS A 273 -10.51 -16.79 14.65
N ALA A 274 -11.31 -16.78 15.72
CA ALA A 274 -11.69 -17.99 16.47
C ALA A 274 -12.80 -18.79 15.76
N GLU A 275 -13.84 -18.11 15.29
CA GLU A 275 -15.04 -18.71 14.71
C GLU A 275 -14.96 -18.88 13.18
N GLY A 276 -14.04 -18.16 12.53
CA GLY A 276 -13.97 -18.03 11.08
C GLY A 276 -14.82 -16.88 10.54
N THR A 277 -14.57 -16.52 9.30
CA THR A 277 -15.35 -15.52 8.56
C THR A 277 -16.28 -16.19 7.56
N LYS A 278 -17.35 -15.51 7.15
CA LYS A 278 -18.26 -16.04 6.11
C LYS A 278 -17.63 -15.98 4.72
N GLN A 279 -16.79 -14.98 4.49
CA GLN A 279 -16.08 -14.76 3.23
C GLN A 279 -14.59 -14.58 3.48
N LYS A 280 -13.80 -14.82 2.43
CA LYS A 280 -12.34 -14.67 2.47
C LYS A 280 -11.81 -14.22 1.12
N VAL A 281 -10.82 -13.34 1.13
CA VAL A 281 -10.06 -12.95 -0.07
C VAL A 281 -9.06 -14.07 -0.41
N VAL A 282 -9.20 -14.62 -1.60
CA VAL A 282 -8.35 -15.71 -2.16
C VAL A 282 -7.70 -15.28 -3.46
N GLY A 283 -6.65 -15.97 -3.88
CA GLY A 283 -6.14 -15.90 -5.23
C GLY A 283 -6.86 -16.92 -6.12
N ILE A 284 -7.09 -16.58 -7.38
CA ILE A 284 -7.65 -17.47 -8.41
C ILE A 284 -6.76 -17.38 -9.65
N GLU A 285 -6.36 -18.52 -10.19
CA GLU A 285 -5.69 -18.62 -11.50
C GLU A 285 -6.66 -19.21 -12.51
N LEU A 286 -6.86 -18.50 -13.65
CA LEU A 286 -7.70 -18.97 -14.75
C LEU A 286 -6.91 -19.86 -15.70
N ASN A 287 -7.59 -20.85 -16.29
CA ASN A 287 -7.04 -21.74 -17.31
C ASN A 287 -7.06 -21.11 -18.71
N ASP A 288 -7.30 -19.80 -18.82
CA ASP A 288 -7.47 -19.03 -20.07
C ASP A 288 -6.75 -17.69 -19.95
N ARG A 289 -6.50 -17.01 -21.08
CA ARG A 289 -5.93 -15.65 -21.12
C ARG A 289 -6.95 -14.53 -20.90
N ALA A 290 -8.18 -14.86 -20.54
CA ALA A 290 -9.20 -13.89 -20.22
C ALA A 290 -8.78 -13.08 -18.97
N ILE A 291 -9.06 -11.78 -18.97
CA ILE A 291 -8.64 -10.88 -17.90
C ILE A 291 -9.81 -10.70 -16.92
N PRO A 292 -9.73 -11.24 -15.70
CA PRO A 292 -10.72 -11.01 -14.67
C PRO A 292 -10.56 -9.57 -14.13
N ARG A 293 -11.66 -8.81 -14.07
CA ARG A 293 -11.67 -7.43 -13.57
C ARG A 293 -12.51 -7.32 -12.31
N HIS A 294 -12.30 -6.26 -11.54
CA HIS A 294 -13.10 -5.92 -10.38
C HIS A 294 -14.61 -6.04 -10.66
N GLY A 295 -15.35 -6.62 -9.73
CA GLY A 295 -16.81 -6.81 -9.78
C GLY A 295 -17.29 -7.99 -10.63
N TYR A 296 -16.41 -8.71 -11.35
CA TYR A 296 -16.81 -9.94 -12.04
C TYR A 296 -17.14 -11.03 -11.04
N LYS A 297 -18.21 -11.80 -11.32
CA LYS A 297 -18.72 -12.80 -10.40
C LYS A 297 -17.88 -14.07 -10.43
N VAL A 298 -17.67 -14.63 -9.25
CA VAL A 298 -17.06 -15.95 -9.06
C VAL A 298 -18.19 -16.94 -8.82
N LEU A 299 -18.18 -18.06 -9.54
CA LEU A 299 -19.22 -19.08 -9.48
C LEU A 299 -18.62 -20.44 -9.08
N HIS A 300 -19.45 -21.26 -8.47
CA HIS A 300 -19.21 -22.70 -8.28
C HIS A 300 -20.48 -23.46 -8.63
N GLU A 301 -20.39 -24.39 -9.57
CA GLU A 301 -21.55 -25.16 -10.09
C GLU A 301 -22.74 -24.27 -10.52
N GLY A 302 -22.44 -23.11 -11.11
CA GLY A 302 -23.43 -22.12 -11.60
C GLY A 302 -23.99 -21.18 -10.54
N GLU A 303 -23.68 -21.34 -9.25
CA GLU A 303 -24.06 -20.44 -8.19
C GLU A 303 -23.01 -19.34 -7.96
N VAL A 304 -23.43 -18.10 -7.77
CA VAL A 304 -22.53 -17.01 -7.43
C VAL A 304 -22.07 -17.15 -5.98
N ILE A 305 -20.76 -17.30 -5.77
CA ILE A 305 -20.13 -17.48 -4.47
C ILE A 305 -19.30 -16.26 -4.02
N GLY A 306 -19.15 -15.26 -4.87
CA GLY A 306 -18.37 -14.05 -4.58
C GLY A 306 -18.09 -13.23 -5.81
N GLU A 307 -17.11 -12.32 -5.67
CA GLU A 307 -16.69 -11.46 -6.76
C GLU A 307 -15.19 -11.14 -6.74
N VAL A 308 -14.67 -10.81 -7.92
CA VAL A 308 -13.28 -10.38 -8.11
C VAL A 308 -13.07 -9.00 -7.49
N THR A 309 -12.04 -8.86 -6.66
CA THR A 309 -11.60 -7.57 -6.12
C THR A 309 -10.59 -6.90 -7.04
N THR A 310 -9.53 -7.61 -7.43
CA THR A 310 -8.52 -7.13 -8.38
C THR A 310 -8.08 -8.27 -9.30
N GLY A 311 -7.84 -7.99 -10.58
CA GLY A 311 -7.35 -9.05 -11.48
C GLY A 311 -6.71 -8.55 -12.76
N TYR A 312 -5.72 -9.31 -13.21
CA TYR A 312 -4.87 -9.01 -14.36
C TYR A 312 -4.46 -10.25 -15.14
N HIS A 313 -4.04 -10.03 -16.36
CA HIS A 313 -3.05 -10.89 -16.99
C HIS A 313 -1.67 -10.38 -16.58
N THR A 314 -0.95 -11.13 -15.77
CA THR A 314 0.28 -10.67 -15.12
C THR A 314 1.42 -10.49 -16.12
N ILE A 315 2.20 -9.42 -15.92
CA ILE A 315 3.34 -9.09 -16.79
C ILE A 315 4.53 -10.00 -16.46
N SER A 316 4.79 -10.28 -15.18
CA SER A 316 5.95 -11.05 -14.74
C SER A 316 5.81 -12.55 -14.97
N SER A 317 4.60 -13.13 -14.98
CA SER A 317 4.39 -14.58 -15.05
C SER A 317 3.51 -15.06 -16.20
N ASP A 318 2.99 -14.15 -17.05
CA ASP A 318 2.12 -14.46 -18.21
C ASP A 318 0.90 -15.33 -17.84
N LYS A 319 0.27 -15.04 -16.68
CA LYS A 319 -0.89 -15.76 -16.16
C LYS A 319 -2.08 -14.83 -15.96
N SER A 320 -3.29 -15.34 -16.20
CA SER A 320 -4.53 -14.65 -15.84
C SER A 320 -4.93 -15.03 -14.42
N VAL A 321 -4.80 -14.06 -13.51
CA VAL A 321 -5.04 -14.27 -12.08
C VAL A 321 -5.86 -13.13 -11.49
N CYS A 322 -6.55 -13.42 -10.40
CA CYS A 322 -7.23 -12.38 -9.61
C CYS A 322 -7.17 -12.68 -8.11
N MET A 323 -7.39 -11.64 -7.33
CA MET A 323 -7.89 -11.74 -5.96
C MET A 323 -9.41 -11.61 -6.00
N ALA A 324 -10.10 -12.37 -5.15
CA ALA A 324 -11.54 -12.38 -5.09
C ALA A 324 -12.03 -12.61 -3.67
N LEU A 325 -13.07 -11.90 -3.26
CA LEU A 325 -13.79 -12.11 -2.00
C LEU A 325 -14.88 -13.16 -2.25
N ILE A 326 -14.71 -14.37 -1.70
CA ILE A 326 -15.62 -15.50 -1.92
C ILE A 326 -16.10 -16.10 -0.62
N ASP A 327 -17.18 -16.86 -0.67
CA ASP A 327 -17.66 -17.70 0.43
C ASP A 327 -16.54 -18.63 0.90
N VAL A 328 -16.27 -18.63 2.21
CA VAL A 328 -15.15 -19.36 2.82
C VAL A 328 -15.21 -20.87 2.59
N ARG A 329 -16.39 -21.44 2.35
CA ARG A 329 -16.57 -22.88 2.03
C ARG A 329 -15.79 -23.31 0.81
N PHE A 330 -15.55 -22.39 -0.13
CA PHE A 330 -14.83 -22.61 -1.39
C PHE A 330 -13.39 -22.08 -1.40
N ALA A 331 -12.91 -21.51 -0.26
CA ALA A 331 -11.61 -20.83 -0.19
C ALA A 331 -10.39 -21.77 -0.06
N LYS A 332 -10.57 -23.09 -0.08
CA LYS A 332 -9.46 -24.06 0.02
C LYS A 332 -8.62 -24.05 -1.26
N LEU A 333 -7.29 -24.06 -1.11
CA LEU A 333 -6.37 -24.18 -2.26
C LEU A 333 -6.69 -25.42 -3.09
N GLY A 334 -6.72 -25.26 -4.42
CA GLY A 334 -7.05 -26.30 -5.38
C GLY A 334 -8.55 -26.47 -5.64
N THR A 335 -9.43 -25.68 -4.99
CA THR A 335 -10.87 -25.70 -5.32
C THR A 335 -11.09 -25.18 -6.73
N GLU A 336 -11.75 -25.97 -7.56
CA GLU A 336 -12.18 -25.58 -8.91
C GLU A 336 -13.39 -24.64 -8.82
N LEU A 337 -13.40 -23.62 -9.65
CA LEU A 337 -14.45 -22.61 -9.73
C LEU A 337 -14.43 -21.94 -11.11
N GLU A 338 -15.34 -21.00 -11.33
CA GLU A 338 -15.43 -20.25 -12.58
C GLU A 338 -15.48 -18.76 -12.31
N VAL A 339 -14.91 -17.96 -13.21
CA VAL A 339 -15.07 -16.49 -13.21
C VAL A 339 -15.92 -16.10 -14.41
N GLN A 340 -17.02 -15.38 -14.16
CA GLN A 340 -17.88 -14.86 -15.21
C GLN A 340 -17.32 -13.53 -15.73
N ILE A 341 -16.78 -13.57 -16.94
CA ILE A 341 -16.24 -12.40 -17.62
C ILE A 341 -17.23 -12.01 -18.72
N ARG A 342 -17.94 -10.91 -18.51
CA ARG A 342 -19.04 -10.47 -19.37
C ARG A 342 -20.14 -11.56 -19.48
N LYS A 343 -20.29 -12.22 -20.64
CA LYS A 343 -21.30 -13.24 -20.91
C LYS A 343 -20.74 -14.68 -20.91
N LYS A 344 -19.46 -14.86 -20.62
CA LYS A 344 -18.79 -16.16 -20.64
C LYS A 344 -18.25 -16.50 -19.26
N THR A 345 -18.22 -17.79 -18.94
CA THR A 345 -17.55 -18.32 -17.76
C THR A 345 -16.21 -18.93 -18.15
N PHE A 346 -15.21 -18.75 -17.31
CA PHE A 346 -13.85 -19.25 -17.51
C PHE A 346 -13.46 -20.08 -16.29
N PRO A 347 -13.05 -21.33 -16.49
CA PRO A 347 -12.64 -22.19 -15.39
C PRO A 347 -11.34 -21.68 -14.78
N GLY A 348 -11.21 -21.85 -13.49
CA GLY A 348 -10.05 -21.47 -12.70
C GLY A 348 -9.94 -22.29 -11.43
N VAL A 349 -8.89 -22.05 -10.69
CA VAL A 349 -8.58 -22.77 -9.46
C VAL A 349 -8.12 -21.79 -8.38
N VAL A 350 -8.51 -22.06 -7.13
CA VAL A 350 -8.05 -21.28 -5.97
C VAL A 350 -6.56 -21.53 -5.73
N VAL A 351 -5.78 -20.45 -5.73
CA VAL A 351 -4.33 -20.44 -5.51
C VAL A 351 -3.94 -19.48 -4.38
N LYS A 352 -2.66 -19.45 -4.02
CA LYS A 352 -2.14 -18.42 -3.12
C LYS A 352 -2.24 -17.04 -3.78
N LYS A 353 -2.51 -16.00 -3.01
CA LYS A 353 -2.57 -14.60 -3.49
C LYS A 353 -1.22 -14.03 -3.95
N LYS A 354 -0.11 -14.68 -3.66
CA LYS A 354 1.21 -14.29 -4.11
C LYS A 354 1.49 -14.92 -5.49
N PHE A 355 1.43 -14.12 -6.54
CA PHE A 355 1.63 -14.55 -7.93
C PHE A 355 3.06 -14.33 -8.43
N TYR A 356 3.85 -13.56 -7.67
CA TYR A 356 5.26 -13.26 -7.92
C TYR A 356 6.03 -13.23 -6.60
N ASP A 357 7.32 -13.58 -6.59
CA ASP A 357 8.14 -13.59 -5.39
C ASP A 357 8.62 -12.17 -5.03
N LYS A 358 8.70 -11.89 -3.73
CA LYS A 358 9.20 -10.61 -3.23
C LYS A 358 10.73 -10.65 -3.12
N HIS A 359 11.38 -9.57 -3.55
CA HIS A 359 12.84 -9.44 -3.57
C HIS A 359 13.35 -8.34 -2.63
N TYR A 360 12.72 -8.18 -1.48
CA TYR A 360 13.17 -7.24 -0.46
C TYR A 360 14.55 -7.62 0.07
N LYS A 361 15.45 -6.64 0.16
CA LYS A 361 16.73 -6.80 0.84
C LYS A 361 16.49 -6.73 2.36
N LYS A 362 16.78 -7.81 3.06
CA LYS A 362 16.57 -7.96 4.51
C LYS A 362 17.80 -7.52 5.28
#